data_4877e884e217067fa91796b979daa859
#
_entry.id   4877e884e217067fa91796b979daa859
#
_cell.length_a   1.000
_cell.length_b   1.000
_cell.length_c   1.000
_cell.angle_alpha   90.00
_cell.angle_beta   90.00
_cell.angle_gamma   90.00
#
_symmetry.space_group_name_H-M   'P 1'
#
loop_
_entity.id
_entity.type
_entity.pdbx_description
1 polymer ?
#
loop_
_entity_poly.entity_id
_entity_poly.type
_entity_poly.pdbx_seq_one_letter_code
_entity_poly.pdbx_strand_id
1 'polypeptide(L)'
;MHADARSRAAFLRCCRIDGSVLRGVATFLLCACAGSADAQLSGTLSAVSDYRYRGVTFSDKRPAAQAGLAYDDPTGWYAGAFGSTVRLEPLGLPDSNLQGIVYGGYAMRLSSGISLEAGGVYSAFAGSSGINYGEVFVGGGIENVSARIYFSPHYFGQPTHAAYGEVNATQPLSESVSLHLHAGLLRYRYDNPYGALYGIEPFRNVIDGRIGLRADLDMVQLEVAWVGVSNHAAAFLVTGRYSPNGVVASLSISF
;
A
#
# COMPACT_ATOMS: atom_id res chain seq x y z
N MET A 1 -36.12 -7.37 3.17
CA MET A 1 -34.80 -7.96 2.97
C MET A 1 -33.78 -6.86 3.12
N HIS A 2 -33.34 -6.60 4.36
CA HIS A 2 -32.27 -5.65 4.67
C HIS A 2 -31.00 -6.47 4.95
N ALA A 3 -30.22 -6.78 3.92
CA ALA A 3 -28.91 -7.37 4.07
C ALA A 3 -27.88 -6.24 3.96
N ASP A 4 -27.57 -5.70 5.07
CA ASP A 4 -26.28 -5.54 5.72
C ASP A 4 -25.22 -4.71 4.96
N ALA A 5 -25.44 -3.39 4.96
CA ALA A 5 -24.43 -2.39 4.58
C ALA A 5 -23.16 -2.46 5.47
N ARG A 6 -23.26 -2.99 6.69
CA ARG A 6 -22.13 -3.11 7.64
C ARG A 6 -21.09 -4.15 7.21
N SER A 7 -21.52 -5.23 6.55
CA SER A 7 -20.62 -6.30 6.09
C SER A 7 -19.76 -5.88 4.89
N ARG A 8 -20.30 -5.03 4.00
CA ARG A 8 -19.54 -4.48 2.85
C ARG A 8 -18.49 -3.45 3.29
N ALA A 9 -18.83 -2.62 4.27
CA ALA A 9 -17.91 -1.64 4.81
C ALA A 9 -16.68 -2.25 5.50
N ALA A 10 -16.80 -3.46 6.08
CA ALA A 10 -15.68 -4.16 6.72
C ALA A 10 -14.66 -4.69 5.69
N PHE A 11 -15.13 -5.18 4.51
CA PHE A 11 -14.22 -5.66 3.47
C PHE A 11 -13.46 -4.52 2.79
N LEU A 12 -14.15 -3.43 2.47
CA LEU A 12 -13.53 -2.25 1.85
C LEU A 12 -12.53 -1.55 2.79
N ARG A 13 -12.72 -1.66 4.13
CA ARG A 13 -11.72 -1.21 5.11
C ARG A 13 -10.41 -2.01 5.07
N CYS A 14 -10.45 -3.28 4.67
CA CYS A 14 -9.24 -4.12 4.54
C CYS A 14 -8.39 -3.75 3.30
N CYS A 15 -8.99 -3.09 2.30
CA CYS A 15 -8.31 -2.65 1.07
C CYS A 15 -7.69 -1.25 1.17
N ARG A 16 -7.79 -0.56 2.32
CA ARG A 16 -7.16 0.75 2.49
C ARG A 16 -5.64 0.63 2.46
N ILE A 17 -5.04 1.32 1.52
CA ILE A 17 -3.60 1.62 1.55
C ILE A 17 -3.42 2.66 2.65
N ASP A 18 -2.79 2.26 3.77
CA ASP A 18 -2.41 3.18 4.84
C ASP A 18 -1.35 4.15 4.32
N GLY A 19 -1.69 5.38 4.37
CA GLY A 19 -0.74 6.38 4.01
C GLY A 19 -1.07 7.75 4.56
N SER A 20 -0.20 8.64 4.76
CA SER A 20 -0.40 9.95 5.36
C SER A 20 0.43 11.12 4.84
N VAL A 21 0.00 12.33 4.75
CA VAL A 21 0.20 13.78 5.03
C VAL A 21 0.37 14.76 3.86
N LEU A 22 -0.19 15.93 3.82
CA LEU A 22 0.43 17.28 3.82
C LEU A 22 -0.58 18.44 3.89
N ARG A 23 -0.22 19.51 4.61
CA ARG A 23 -0.98 20.76 4.76
C ARG A 23 -1.01 21.56 3.45
N GLY A 24 -2.21 21.91 2.95
CA GLY A 24 -2.37 22.86 1.86
C GLY A 24 -3.64 22.71 1.00
N VAL A 25 -4.42 21.64 1.16
CA VAL A 25 -5.60 21.36 0.30
C VAL A 25 -6.92 21.39 1.10
N ALA A 26 -6.90 21.74 2.36
CA ALA A 26 -8.06 21.65 3.27
C ALA A 26 -9.24 22.58 2.90
N THR A 27 -9.10 23.52 1.98
CA THR A 27 -10.15 24.52 1.69
C THR A 27 -11.03 24.19 0.49
N PHE A 28 -10.71 23.17 -0.31
CA PHE A 28 -11.47 22.87 -1.55
C PHE A 28 -12.42 21.65 -1.46
N LEU A 29 -12.36 20.87 -0.38
CA LEU A 29 -13.10 19.60 -0.28
C LEU A 29 -14.39 19.65 0.56
N LEU A 30 -14.77 20.81 1.09
CA LEU A 30 -15.95 20.94 1.99
C LEU A 30 -17.29 21.13 1.27
N CYS A 31 -17.36 21.12 -0.07
CA CYS A 31 -18.59 21.41 -0.83
C CYS A 31 -19.24 20.23 -1.56
N ALA A 32 -18.79 19.00 -1.38
CA ALA A 32 -19.31 17.85 -2.15
C ALA A 32 -20.22 16.87 -1.38
N CYS A 33 -20.64 17.21 -0.17
CA CYS A 33 -21.52 16.33 0.65
C CYS A 33 -22.98 16.78 0.58
N ALA A 34 -23.61 16.71 -0.60
CA ALA A 34 -25.07 16.79 -0.68
C ALA A 34 -25.58 15.96 -1.87
N GLY A 35 -26.04 14.76 -1.60
CA GLY A 35 -26.95 14.07 -2.50
C GLY A 35 -26.59 12.62 -2.83
N SER A 36 -27.49 11.75 -2.44
CA SER A 36 -27.69 10.35 -2.82
C SER A 36 -26.71 9.28 -2.28
N ALA A 37 -27.30 8.21 -1.79
CA ALA A 37 -26.71 7.09 -1.04
C ALA A 37 -25.96 6.06 -1.90
N ASP A 38 -25.30 6.47 -2.99
CA ASP A 38 -24.83 5.53 -4.01
C ASP A 38 -23.30 5.42 -4.15
N ALA A 39 -22.53 6.42 -3.75
CA ALA A 39 -21.07 6.38 -3.85
C ALA A 39 -20.43 6.95 -2.60
N GLN A 40 -19.38 6.29 -2.09
CA GLN A 40 -18.70 6.72 -0.89
C GLN A 40 -17.30 7.28 -1.22
N LEU A 41 -17.11 8.59 -0.99
CA LEU A 41 -15.79 9.21 -0.98
C LEU A 41 -15.25 9.19 0.44
N SER A 42 -14.01 8.74 0.62
CA SER A 42 -13.33 8.75 1.92
C SER A 42 -11.92 9.29 1.78
N GLY A 43 -11.46 9.97 2.82
CA GLY A 43 -10.12 10.54 2.88
C GLY A 43 -9.36 10.08 4.12
N THR A 44 -8.04 10.05 4.02
CA THR A 44 -7.15 9.73 5.15
C THR A 44 -5.95 10.66 5.12
N LEU A 45 -5.63 11.22 6.28
CA LEU A 45 -4.38 11.93 6.54
C LEU A 45 -3.68 11.23 7.68
N SER A 46 -2.39 10.97 7.58
CA SER A 46 -1.65 10.34 8.68
C SER A 46 -0.20 10.85 8.80
N ALA A 47 0.51 10.60 9.88
CA ALA A 47 1.95 10.78 10.07
C ALA A 47 2.57 9.45 10.47
N VAL A 48 3.62 8.99 9.78
CA VAL A 48 4.31 7.73 10.10
C VAL A 48 5.76 8.03 10.47
N SER A 49 6.29 7.30 11.43
CA SER A 49 7.68 7.47 11.87
C SER A 49 8.69 6.98 10.82
N ASP A 50 8.29 6.01 9.98
CA ASP A 50 9.08 5.45 8.88
C ASP A 50 8.11 4.86 7.84
N TYR A 51 8.08 5.45 6.64
CA TYR A 51 7.28 4.91 5.55
C TYR A 51 7.94 3.68 4.96
N ARG A 52 7.26 2.55 5.01
CA ARG A 52 7.72 1.29 4.44
C ARG A 52 6.80 0.77 3.36
N TYR A 53 7.40 0.43 2.23
CA TYR A 53 6.73 -0.18 1.09
C TYR A 53 7.31 -1.59 0.87
N ARG A 54 6.47 -2.63 1.03
CA ARG A 54 6.89 -4.05 0.97
C ARG A 54 8.10 -4.32 1.88
N GLY A 55 8.01 -3.88 3.14
CA GLY A 55 9.06 -4.01 4.15
C GLY A 55 10.23 -3.03 4.04
N VAL A 56 10.42 -2.39 2.88
CA VAL A 56 11.55 -1.49 2.59
C VAL A 56 11.23 -0.06 3.01
N THR A 57 12.17 0.60 3.72
CA THR A 57 12.00 2.03 4.06
C THR A 57 12.11 2.92 2.83
N PHE A 58 11.10 3.77 2.61
CA PHE A 58 11.05 4.78 1.56
C PHE A 58 11.31 6.19 2.10
N SER A 59 11.28 6.38 3.43
CA SER A 59 11.55 7.66 4.07
C SER A 59 12.87 7.71 4.83
N ASP A 60 13.74 6.69 4.67
CA ASP A 60 15.05 6.59 5.35
C ASP A 60 14.90 6.63 6.87
N LYS A 61 13.93 5.89 7.44
CA LYS A 61 13.64 5.86 8.87
C LYS A 61 13.31 7.24 9.46
N ARG A 62 12.87 8.17 8.65
CA ARG A 62 12.43 9.50 9.07
C ARG A 62 10.93 9.63 8.95
N PRO A 63 10.33 10.52 9.74
CA PRO A 63 8.91 10.77 9.64
C PRO A 63 8.51 11.12 8.22
N ALA A 64 7.45 10.48 7.77
CA ALA A 64 6.83 10.75 6.50
C ALA A 64 5.41 11.23 6.71
N ALA A 65 5.11 12.08 5.82
CA ALA A 65 3.87 12.75 5.69
C ALA A 65 3.10 12.18 4.47
N GLN A 66 1.75 11.75 4.61
CA GLN A 66 1.02 11.05 3.53
C GLN A 66 -0.48 11.43 3.48
N ALA A 67 -1.16 11.31 2.35
CA ALA A 67 -2.60 11.56 2.17
C ALA A 67 -3.21 10.53 1.21
N GLY A 68 -4.43 10.13 1.46
CA GLY A 68 -5.18 9.20 0.63
C GLY A 68 -6.61 9.66 0.39
N LEU A 69 -7.12 9.33 -0.82
CA LEU A 69 -8.52 9.47 -1.19
C LEU A 69 -8.97 8.15 -1.82
N ALA A 70 -10.18 7.72 -1.51
CA ALA A 70 -10.80 6.54 -2.11
C ALA A 70 -12.26 6.83 -2.44
N TYR A 71 -12.68 6.32 -3.59
CA TYR A 71 -14.04 6.33 -4.08
C TYR A 71 -14.49 4.88 -4.28
N ASP A 72 -15.59 4.52 -3.66
CA ASP A 72 -16.21 3.20 -3.73
C ASP A 72 -17.62 3.33 -4.30
N ASP A 73 -17.89 2.62 -5.40
CA ASP A 73 -19.19 2.58 -6.07
C ASP A 73 -19.97 1.32 -5.63
N PRO A 74 -21.29 1.41 -5.36
CA PRO A 74 -22.12 0.27 -4.97
C PRO A 74 -22.16 -0.87 -5.99
N THR A 75 -21.86 -0.61 -7.25
CA THR A 75 -21.78 -1.64 -8.30
C THR A 75 -20.49 -2.47 -8.23
N GLY A 76 -19.53 -2.05 -7.39
CA GLY A 76 -18.27 -2.75 -7.15
C GLY A 76 -17.04 -2.09 -7.78
N TRP A 77 -17.19 -1.03 -8.59
CA TRP A 77 -16.05 -0.25 -9.06
C TRP A 77 -15.47 0.57 -7.94
N TYR A 78 -14.16 0.69 -7.91
CA TYR A 78 -13.46 1.57 -6.98
C TYR A 78 -12.24 2.22 -7.62
N ALA A 79 -11.87 3.37 -7.12
CA ALA A 79 -10.65 4.07 -7.51
C ALA A 79 -10.08 4.83 -6.32
N GLY A 80 -8.79 5.14 -6.36
CA GLY A 80 -8.19 5.98 -5.33
C GLY A 80 -6.84 6.53 -5.73
N ALA A 81 -6.38 7.45 -4.89
CA ALA A 81 -5.07 8.06 -4.99
C ALA A 81 -4.42 8.14 -3.61
N PHE A 82 -3.11 8.03 -3.59
CA PHE A 82 -2.29 8.09 -2.40
C PHE A 82 -1.03 8.89 -2.69
N GLY A 83 -0.61 9.72 -1.76
CA GLY A 83 0.64 10.47 -1.83
C GLY A 83 1.43 10.34 -0.53
N SER A 84 2.74 10.22 -0.63
CA SER A 84 3.65 10.14 0.51
C SER A 84 4.93 10.93 0.26
N THR A 85 5.42 11.61 1.30
CA THR A 85 6.79 12.07 1.26
C THR A 85 7.74 10.87 1.38
N VAL A 86 8.79 10.86 0.57
CA VAL A 86 9.81 9.82 0.50
C VAL A 86 11.20 10.43 0.54
N ARG A 87 12.23 9.60 0.65
CA ARG A 87 13.64 9.95 0.52
C ARG A 87 14.35 8.85 -0.26
N LEU A 88 14.19 8.90 -1.58
CA LEU A 88 14.77 7.92 -2.47
C LEU A 88 15.94 8.54 -3.22
N GLU A 89 17.01 7.79 -3.30
CA GLU A 89 18.26 8.14 -4.04
C GLU A 89 18.54 7.00 -5.04
N PRO A 90 17.71 6.86 -6.11
CA PRO A 90 17.87 5.76 -7.06
C PRO A 90 19.21 5.87 -7.79
N LEU A 91 19.89 4.74 -7.97
CA LEU A 91 21.19 4.71 -8.62
C LEU A 91 21.13 5.22 -10.07
N GLY A 92 21.86 6.28 -10.36
CA GLY A 92 21.94 6.89 -11.70
C GLY A 92 20.72 7.73 -12.11
N LEU A 93 19.80 8.03 -11.18
CA LEU A 93 18.63 8.88 -11.39
C LEU A 93 18.59 10.02 -10.36
N PRO A 94 17.87 11.12 -10.64
CA PRO A 94 17.65 12.17 -9.65
C PRO A 94 16.90 11.64 -8.42
N ASP A 95 17.13 12.28 -7.28
CA ASP A 95 16.45 11.98 -6.03
C ASP A 95 14.95 12.24 -6.12
N SER A 96 14.18 11.45 -5.38
CA SER A 96 12.75 11.66 -5.22
C SER A 96 12.38 11.93 -3.77
N ASN A 97 11.54 12.93 -3.57
CA ASN A 97 11.02 13.32 -2.26
C ASN A 97 9.50 13.14 -2.13
N LEU A 98 8.82 12.73 -3.20
CA LEU A 98 7.37 12.49 -3.21
C LEU A 98 7.04 11.28 -4.09
N GLN A 99 6.24 10.37 -3.56
CA GLN A 99 5.58 9.29 -4.28
C GLN A 99 4.10 9.62 -4.43
N GLY A 100 3.56 9.40 -5.63
CA GLY A 100 2.13 9.33 -5.90
C GLY A 100 1.74 7.94 -6.36
N ILE A 101 0.61 7.43 -5.89
CA ILE A 101 0.02 6.17 -6.34
C ILE A 101 -1.42 6.45 -6.75
N VAL A 102 -1.82 5.95 -7.91
CA VAL A 102 -3.23 5.88 -8.32
C VAL A 102 -3.59 4.42 -8.54
N TYR A 103 -4.80 4.05 -8.18
CA TYR A 103 -5.28 2.68 -8.34
C TYR A 103 -6.76 2.67 -8.69
N GLY A 104 -7.20 1.57 -9.26
CA GLY A 104 -8.61 1.31 -9.51
C GLY A 104 -8.86 -0.13 -9.84
N GLY A 105 -10.09 -0.56 -9.67
CA GLY A 105 -10.46 -1.95 -9.88
C GLY A 105 -11.94 -2.21 -9.76
N TYR A 106 -12.25 -3.48 -9.77
CA TYR A 106 -13.59 -4.00 -9.55
C TYR A 106 -13.56 -5.07 -8.47
N ALA A 107 -14.44 -4.96 -7.49
CA ALA A 107 -14.62 -5.92 -6.41
C ALA A 107 -16.05 -6.46 -6.39
N MET A 108 -16.20 -7.77 -6.15
CA MET A 108 -17.48 -8.43 -6.00
C MET A 108 -17.49 -9.33 -4.76
N ARG A 109 -18.64 -9.44 -4.11
CA ARG A 109 -18.85 -10.37 -3.00
C ARG A 109 -19.78 -11.51 -3.43
N LEU A 110 -19.29 -12.73 -3.28
CA LEU A 110 -20.05 -13.94 -3.56
C LEU A 110 -21.02 -14.24 -2.42
N SER A 111 -22.06 -15.01 -2.71
CA SER A 111 -23.03 -15.47 -1.69
C SER A 111 -22.41 -16.35 -0.60
N SER A 112 -21.26 -16.96 -0.88
CA SER A 112 -20.45 -17.72 0.08
C SER A 112 -19.73 -16.84 1.12
N GLY A 113 -19.80 -15.50 1.00
CA GLY A 113 -19.07 -14.57 1.86
C GLY A 113 -17.65 -14.25 1.39
N ILE A 114 -17.16 -14.93 0.35
CA ILE A 114 -15.87 -14.64 -0.29
C ILE A 114 -15.99 -13.37 -1.13
N SER A 115 -15.02 -12.50 -1.02
CA SER A 115 -14.86 -11.33 -1.88
C SER A 115 -13.74 -11.59 -2.88
N LEU A 116 -13.91 -11.12 -4.11
CA LEU A 116 -12.91 -11.19 -5.19
C LEU A 116 -12.69 -9.80 -5.74
N GLU A 117 -11.49 -9.51 -6.20
CA GLU A 117 -11.16 -8.23 -6.83
C GLU A 117 -10.11 -8.40 -7.93
N ALA A 118 -10.12 -7.46 -8.88
CA ALA A 118 -9.07 -7.28 -9.87
C ALA A 118 -8.91 -5.79 -10.19
N GLY A 119 -7.68 -5.36 -10.48
CA GLY A 119 -7.44 -3.96 -10.75
C GLY A 119 -6.02 -3.65 -11.21
N GLY A 120 -5.70 -2.37 -11.21
CA GLY A 120 -4.39 -1.85 -11.55
C GLY A 120 -3.94 -0.76 -10.58
N VAL A 121 -2.61 -0.61 -10.48
CA VAL A 121 -1.93 0.40 -9.66
C VAL A 121 -0.84 1.04 -10.51
N TYR A 122 -0.67 2.34 -10.40
CA TYR A 122 0.46 3.06 -10.98
C TYR A 122 1.14 3.90 -9.91
N SER A 123 2.46 3.71 -9.77
CA SER A 123 3.32 4.44 -8.84
C SER A 123 4.22 5.40 -9.61
N ALA A 124 4.19 6.66 -9.22
CA ALA A 124 5.00 7.73 -9.79
C ALA A 124 5.85 8.41 -8.70
N PHE A 125 7.06 8.82 -9.07
CA PHE A 125 8.04 9.43 -8.17
C PHE A 125 8.47 10.78 -8.72
N ALA A 126 8.20 11.85 -7.97
CA ALA A 126 8.55 13.21 -8.38
C ALA A 126 10.06 13.38 -8.47
N GLY A 127 10.52 13.96 -9.58
CA GLY A 127 11.96 14.14 -9.86
C GLY A 127 12.64 12.90 -10.43
N SER A 128 12.05 11.70 -10.28
CA SER A 128 12.68 10.43 -10.69
C SER A 128 11.72 9.54 -11.49
N SER A 129 11.22 10.06 -12.62
CA SER A 129 10.26 9.34 -13.48
C SER A 129 10.80 8.00 -14.03
N GLY A 130 12.11 7.81 -14.03
CA GLY A 130 12.75 6.56 -14.46
C GLY A 130 12.44 5.36 -13.56
N ILE A 131 11.91 5.57 -12.35
CA ILE A 131 11.44 4.49 -11.45
C ILE A 131 9.92 4.40 -11.35
N ASN A 132 9.18 5.10 -12.21
CA ASN A 132 7.73 4.94 -12.29
C ASN A 132 7.36 3.56 -12.83
N TYR A 133 6.29 2.97 -12.31
CA TYR A 133 5.85 1.65 -12.79
C TYR A 133 4.37 1.39 -12.54
N GLY A 134 3.84 0.46 -13.31
CA GLY A 134 2.49 -0.05 -13.17
C GLY A 134 2.46 -1.52 -12.76
N GLU A 135 1.40 -1.90 -12.05
CA GLU A 135 1.09 -3.26 -11.69
C GLU A 135 -0.38 -3.55 -11.98
N VAL A 136 -0.68 -4.78 -12.38
CA VAL A 136 -2.03 -5.33 -12.33
C VAL A 136 -2.12 -6.29 -11.16
N PHE A 137 -3.32 -6.47 -10.61
CA PHE A 137 -3.50 -7.39 -9.50
C PHE A 137 -4.83 -8.13 -9.57
N VAL A 138 -4.85 -9.27 -8.91
CA VAL A 138 -6.04 -10.00 -8.52
C VAL A 138 -5.96 -10.32 -7.04
N GLY A 139 -7.11 -10.37 -6.38
CA GLY A 139 -7.15 -10.64 -4.95
C GLY A 139 -8.48 -11.19 -4.51
N GLY A 140 -8.53 -11.51 -3.24
CA GLY A 140 -9.75 -11.93 -2.59
C GLY A 140 -9.60 -11.97 -1.08
N GLY A 141 -10.74 -12.14 -0.40
CA GLY A 141 -10.75 -12.21 1.05
C GLY A 141 -11.99 -12.91 1.58
N ILE A 142 -11.86 -13.37 2.79
CA ILE A 142 -12.95 -13.94 3.57
C ILE A 142 -12.79 -13.48 5.02
N GLU A 143 -13.88 -13.00 5.62
CA GLU A 143 -13.87 -12.46 6.98
C GLU A 143 -12.74 -11.43 7.20
N ASN A 144 -11.76 -11.77 8.00
CA ASN A 144 -10.66 -10.90 8.43
C ASN A 144 -9.35 -11.18 7.70
N VAL A 145 -9.36 -12.02 6.67
CA VAL A 145 -8.16 -12.40 5.90
C VAL A 145 -8.34 -12.01 4.44
N SER A 146 -7.31 -11.39 3.86
CA SER A 146 -7.24 -11.07 2.43
C SER A 146 -5.91 -11.49 1.84
N ALA A 147 -5.90 -11.74 0.54
CA ALA A 147 -4.69 -12.02 -0.22
C ALA A 147 -4.76 -11.32 -1.58
N ARG A 148 -3.60 -10.85 -2.08
CA ARG A 148 -3.45 -10.28 -3.43
C ARG A 148 -2.19 -10.81 -4.10
N ILE A 149 -2.24 -10.88 -5.42
CA ILE A 149 -1.08 -11.12 -6.27
C ILE A 149 -1.00 -9.98 -7.27
N TYR A 150 0.16 -9.31 -7.31
CA TYR A 150 0.48 -8.22 -8.23
C TYR A 150 1.49 -8.71 -9.26
N PHE A 151 1.40 -8.16 -10.46
CA PHE A 151 2.37 -8.37 -11.52
C PHE A 151 2.75 -7.04 -12.16
N SER A 152 4.06 -6.79 -12.27
CA SER A 152 4.64 -5.65 -13.00
C SER A 152 5.59 -6.14 -14.10
N PRO A 153 5.42 -5.70 -15.34
CA PRO A 153 6.38 -6.00 -16.42
C PRO A 153 7.66 -5.16 -16.33
N HIS A 154 7.61 -4.00 -15.66
CA HIS A 154 8.73 -3.05 -15.51
C HIS A 154 8.80 -2.52 -14.08
N TYR A 155 9.16 -3.38 -13.13
CA TYR A 155 9.18 -3.03 -11.73
C TYR A 155 10.24 -1.96 -11.43
N PHE A 156 9.83 -0.83 -10.84
CA PHE A 156 10.64 0.36 -10.66
C PHE A 156 11.32 0.84 -11.96
N GLY A 157 10.59 0.82 -13.07
CA GLY A 157 11.08 1.28 -14.38
C GLY A 157 12.19 0.43 -14.99
N GLN A 158 12.61 -0.63 -14.31
CA GLN A 158 13.68 -1.51 -14.79
C GLN A 158 13.13 -2.57 -15.76
N PRO A 159 13.94 -3.12 -16.67
CA PRO A 159 13.55 -4.27 -17.50
C PRO A 159 13.46 -5.54 -16.64
N THR A 160 12.58 -5.52 -15.66
CA THR A 160 12.46 -6.52 -14.60
C THR A 160 11.01 -6.87 -14.40
N HIS A 161 10.66 -8.11 -14.73
CA HIS A 161 9.35 -8.66 -14.37
C HIS A 161 9.32 -8.98 -12.88
N ALA A 162 8.31 -8.50 -12.20
CA ALA A 162 8.12 -8.77 -10.78
C ALA A 162 6.71 -9.31 -10.52
N ALA A 163 6.62 -10.28 -9.62
CA ALA A 163 5.38 -10.72 -9.01
C ALA A 163 5.49 -10.53 -7.49
N TYR A 164 4.45 -9.97 -6.89
CA TYR A 164 4.35 -9.80 -5.45
C TYR A 164 3.06 -10.43 -4.96
N GLY A 165 3.17 -11.38 -4.04
CA GLY A 165 2.04 -11.97 -3.35
C GLY A 165 2.02 -11.51 -1.90
N GLU A 166 0.83 -11.16 -1.39
CA GLU A 166 0.64 -10.77 0.00
C GLU A 166 -0.57 -11.43 0.63
N VAL A 167 -0.49 -11.63 1.93
CA VAL A 167 -1.61 -12.03 2.79
C VAL A 167 -1.67 -11.06 3.95
N ASN A 168 -2.87 -10.57 4.24
CA ASN A 168 -3.16 -9.69 5.36
C ASN A 168 -4.24 -10.32 6.25
N ALA A 169 -4.09 -10.18 7.56
CA ALA A 169 -5.09 -10.60 8.52
C ALA A 169 -5.27 -9.54 9.60
N THR A 170 -6.53 -9.35 10.01
CA THR A 170 -6.88 -8.43 11.10
C THR A 170 -7.67 -9.19 12.14
N GLN A 171 -7.14 -9.28 13.37
CA GLN A 171 -7.82 -9.92 14.50
C GLN A 171 -8.26 -8.86 15.50
N PRO A 172 -9.58 -8.61 15.65
CA PRO A 172 -10.08 -7.77 16.73
C PRO A 172 -9.70 -8.37 18.10
N LEU A 173 -9.14 -7.56 18.98
CA LEU A 173 -8.78 -7.93 20.36
C LEU A 173 -9.77 -7.32 21.35
N SER A 174 -10.31 -6.13 21.04
CA SER A 174 -11.37 -5.45 21.76
C SER A 174 -12.20 -4.59 20.80
N GLU A 175 -13.15 -3.81 21.30
CA GLU A 175 -13.97 -2.89 20.49
C GLU A 175 -13.13 -1.82 19.78
N SER A 176 -12.00 -1.43 20.36
CA SER A 176 -11.13 -0.36 19.84
C SER A 176 -9.70 -0.81 19.51
N VAL A 177 -9.34 -2.08 19.74
CA VAL A 177 -7.97 -2.56 19.50
C VAL A 177 -7.98 -3.79 18.60
N SER A 178 -7.12 -3.80 17.60
CA SER A 178 -6.93 -4.91 16.67
C SER A 178 -5.46 -5.24 16.44
N LEU A 179 -5.19 -6.53 16.21
CA LEU A 179 -3.90 -7.04 15.76
C LEU A 179 -3.91 -7.10 14.24
N HIS A 180 -2.93 -6.49 13.61
CA HIS A 180 -2.72 -6.49 12.17
C HIS A 180 -1.50 -7.33 11.82
N LEU A 181 -1.67 -8.29 10.92
CA LEU A 181 -0.64 -9.18 10.42
C LEU A 181 -0.53 -9.04 8.92
N HIS A 182 0.69 -9.02 8.43
CA HIS A 182 1.00 -9.01 7.01
C HIS A 182 2.20 -9.91 6.72
N ALA A 183 2.14 -10.64 5.61
CA ALA A 183 3.26 -11.36 5.03
C ALA A 183 3.24 -11.17 3.52
N GLY A 184 4.40 -10.86 2.94
CA GLY A 184 4.59 -10.64 1.52
C GLY A 184 5.77 -11.41 0.96
N LEU A 185 5.68 -11.77 -0.31
CA LEU A 185 6.76 -12.37 -1.09
C LEU A 185 6.86 -11.66 -2.44
N LEU A 186 7.94 -10.93 -2.62
CA LEU A 186 8.33 -10.36 -3.90
C LEU A 186 9.30 -11.31 -4.60
N ARG A 187 8.95 -11.69 -5.83
CA ARG A 187 9.84 -12.40 -6.74
C ARG A 187 10.04 -11.56 -7.99
N TYR A 188 11.29 -11.23 -8.31
CA TYR A 188 11.61 -10.48 -9.51
C TYR A 188 12.76 -11.13 -10.28
N ARG A 189 12.68 -10.99 -11.62
CA ARG A 189 13.73 -11.42 -12.54
C ARG A 189 14.39 -10.16 -13.08
N TYR A 190 15.70 -10.09 -12.93
CA TYR A 190 16.49 -8.99 -13.46
C TYR A 190 17.05 -9.40 -14.83
N ASP A 191 16.42 -8.92 -15.89
CA ASP A 191 16.81 -9.22 -17.27
C ASP A 191 18.01 -8.35 -17.72
N ASN A 192 19.08 -8.31 -16.92
CA ASN A 192 20.33 -7.65 -17.29
C ASN A 192 21.27 -8.63 -18.01
N PRO A 193 21.64 -8.38 -19.29
CA PRO A 193 22.57 -9.25 -20.02
C PRO A 193 23.95 -9.38 -19.36
N TYR A 194 24.34 -8.41 -18.53
CA TYR A 194 25.58 -8.46 -17.75
C TYR A 194 25.45 -9.24 -16.44
N GLY A 195 24.24 -9.56 -15.98
CA GLY A 195 24.01 -10.30 -14.75
C GLY A 195 24.67 -11.68 -14.75
N ALA A 196 24.58 -12.39 -15.86
CA ALA A 196 25.22 -13.69 -16.04
C ALA A 196 26.76 -13.62 -16.02
N LEU A 197 27.36 -12.52 -16.47
CA LEU A 197 28.81 -12.29 -16.45
C LEU A 197 29.35 -12.08 -15.03
N TYR A 198 28.53 -11.56 -14.13
CA TYR A 198 28.91 -11.28 -12.74
C TYR A 198 28.34 -12.29 -11.74
N GLY A 199 27.79 -13.43 -12.21
CA GLY A 199 27.23 -14.47 -11.34
C GLY A 199 26.00 -14.00 -10.55
N ILE A 200 25.29 -12.99 -11.05
CA ILE A 200 24.06 -12.49 -10.41
C ILE A 200 22.92 -13.43 -10.83
N GLU A 201 22.36 -14.13 -9.85
CA GLU A 201 21.19 -14.98 -10.06
C GLU A 201 20.05 -14.19 -10.70
N PRO A 202 19.40 -14.73 -11.76
CA PRO A 202 18.37 -14.03 -12.52
C PRO A 202 17.07 -13.82 -11.73
N PHE A 203 16.87 -14.56 -10.65
CA PHE A 203 15.70 -14.42 -9.77
C PHE A 203 16.12 -14.09 -8.35
N ARG A 204 15.42 -13.16 -7.74
CA ARG A 204 15.54 -12.82 -6.33
C ARG A 204 14.19 -12.91 -5.66
N ASN A 205 14.20 -13.48 -4.47
CA ASN A 205 13.03 -13.52 -3.59
C ASN A 205 13.31 -12.57 -2.41
N VAL A 206 12.31 -11.77 -2.06
CA VAL A 206 12.33 -10.90 -0.89
C VAL A 206 11.04 -11.16 -0.12
N ILE A 207 11.17 -11.61 1.12
CA ILE A 207 10.05 -11.81 2.03
C ILE A 207 9.97 -10.59 2.93
N ASP A 208 8.79 -10.05 3.11
CA ASP A 208 8.51 -9.03 4.09
C ASP A 208 7.39 -9.45 5.04
N GLY A 209 7.35 -8.79 6.20
CA GLY A 209 6.36 -9.09 7.21
C GLY A 209 6.13 -7.90 8.13
N ARG A 210 4.89 -7.82 8.65
CA ARG A 210 4.48 -6.80 9.62
C ARG A 210 3.59 -7.43 10.69
N ILE A 211 3.83 -7.05 11.93
CA ILE A 211 2.98 -7.37 13.08
C ILE A 211 2.73 -6.07 13.82
N GLY A 212 1.48 -5.62 13.90
CA GLY A 212 1.10 -4.34 14.48
C GLY A 212 -0.13 -4.41 15.36
N LEU A 213 -0.16 -3.54 16.35
CA LEU A 213 -1.34 -3.25 17.16
C LEU A 213 -1.89 -1.90 16.75
N ARG A 214 -3.20 -1.86 16.45
CA ARG A 214 -3.92 -0.64 16.09
C ARG A 214 -4.98 -0.36 17.14
N ALA A 215 -5.07 0.90 17.53
CA ALA A 215 -6.15 1.44 18.34
C ALA A 215 -6.99 2.42 17.50
N ASP A 216 -8.28 2.16 17.39
CA ASP A 216 -9.26 3.00 16.69
C ASP A 216 -10.00 3.86 17.74
N LEU A 217 -9.80 5.17 17.67
CA LEU A 217 -10.33 6.18 18.60
C LEU A 217 -11.21 7.16 17.80
N ASP A 218 -12.38 6.69 17.38
CA ASP A 218 -13.31 7.44 16.53
C ASP A 218 -12.67 7.79 15.17
N MET A 219 -12.40 9.06 14.89
CA MET A 219 -11.75 9.50 13.64
C MET A 219 -10.24 9.29 13.65
N VAL A 220 -9.63 9.01 14.81
CA VAL A 220 -8.19 8.90 15.00
C VAL A 220 -7.80 7.43 15.11
N GLN A 221 -6.76 7.04 14.40
CA GLN A 221 -6.16 5.70 14.46
C GLN A 221 -4.71 5.82 14.87
N LEU A 222 -4.30 5.03 15.85
CA LEU A 222 -2.92 4.88 16.27
C LEU A 222 -2.46 3.46 15.98
N GLU A 223 -1.29 3.30 15.38
CA GLU A 223 -0.72 1.97 15.17
C GLU A 223 0.76 1.95 15.53
N VAL A 224 1.19 0.86 16.15
CA VAL A 224 2.60 0.52 16.35
C VAL A 224 2.83 -0.87 15.78
N ALA A 225 3.80 -1.01 14.88
CA ALA A 225 4.08 -2.26 14.20
C ALA A 225 5.59 -2.54 14.12
N TRP A 226 5.98 -3.79 14.27
CA TRP A 226 7.26 -4.27 13.79
C TRP A 226 7.17 -4.62 12.31
N VAL A 227 8.16 -4.19 11.53
CA VAL A 227 8.26 -4.45 10.09
C VAL A 227 9.64 -5.01 9.78
N GLY A 228 9.66 -6.10 9.03
CA GLY A 228 10.88 -6.77 8.62
C GLY A 228 10.91 -7.13 7.14
N VAL A 229 12.13 -7.31 6.63
CA VAL A 229 12.41 -7.75 5.27
C VAL A 229 13.60 -8.71 5.27
N SER A 230 13.52 -9.81 4.51
CA SER A 230 14.53 -10.88 4.50
C SER A 230 15.84 -10.47 3.78
N ASN A 231 15.78 -9.52 2.85
CA ASN A 231 16.93 -9.04 2.09
C ASN A 231 17.04 -7.52 2.17
N HIS A 232 17.80 -7.06 3.14
CA HIS A 232 18.01 -5.64 3.41
C HIS A 232 18.70 -4.88 2.26
N ALA A 233 19.43 -5.59 1.39
CA ALA A 233 20.10 -5.02 0.23
C ALA A 233 19.19 -4.90 -1.00
N ALA A 234 18.04 -5.59 -1.02
CA ALA A 234 17.13 -5.56 -2.17
C ALA A 234 16.59 -4.16 -2.48
N ALA A 235 16.54 -3.30 -1.48
CA ALA A 235 16.11 -1.91 -1.61
C ALA A 235 17.16 -0.97 -2.21
N PHE A 236 18.43 -1.36 -2.20
CA PHE A 236 19.54 -0.46 -2.48
C PHE A 236 19.46 0.23 -3.86
N LEU A 237 19.04 -0.50 -4.90
CA LEU A 237 18.92 0.05 -6.26
C LEU A 237 17.87 1.16 -6.38
N VAL A 238 16.85 1.16 -5.52
CA VAL A 238 15.74 2.12 -5.54
C VAL A 238 15.91 3.22 -4.50
N THR A 239 16.31 2.84 -3.30
CA THR A 239 16.40 3.78 -2.17
C THR A 239 17.80 4.36 -1.95
N GLY A 240 18.82 3.79 -2.60
CA GLY A 240 20.23 4.11 -2.34
C GLY A 240 20.75 3.58 -0.99
N ARG A 241 19.91 2.86 -0.22
CA ARG A 241 20.20 2.50 1.18
C ARG A 241 19.75 1.10 1.53
N TYR A 242 20.36 0.55 2.59
CA TYR A 242 19.91 -0.68 3.21
C TYR A 242 18.67 -0.43 4.08
N SER A 243 17.71 -1.35 4.04
CA SER A 243 16.47 -1.28 4.82
C SER A 243 16.51 -2.30 5.97
N PRO A 244 16.97 -1.94 7.17
CA PRO A 244 16.92 -2.85 8.32
C PRO A 244 15.47 -2.99 8.82
N ASN A 245 15.21 -4.07 9.54
CA ASN A 245 13.97 -4.26 10.29
C ASN A 245 13.80 -3.15 11.34
N GLY A 246 12.59 -2.83 11.70
CA GLY A 246 12.35 -1.77 12.68
C GLY A 246 10.90 -1.69 13.15
N VAL A 247 10.71 -0.87 14.18
CA VAL A 247 9.39 -0.51 14.69
C VAL A 247 8.93 0.77 14.01
N VAL A 248 7.69 0.79 13.58
CA VAL A 248 7.02 1.92 12.94
C VAL A 248 5.81 2.30 13.76
N ALA A 249 5.64 3.59 14.04
CA ALA A 249 4.44 4.16 14.62
C ALA A 249 3.72 5.03 13.60
N SER A 250 2.40 5.03 13.63
CA SER A 250 1.58 5.92 12.80
C SER A 250 0.40 6.50 13.57
N LEU A 251 0.05 7.72 13.19
CA LEU A 251 -1.15 8.43 13.58
C LEU A 251 -1.93 8.77 12.31
N SER A 252 -3.19 8.37 12.21
CA SER A 252 -4.05 8.63 11.06
C SER A 252 -5.38 9.25 11.47
N ILE A 253 -5.93 10.11 10.60
CA ILE A 253 -7.27 10.67 10.71
C ILE A 253 -8.02 10.30 9.43
N SER A 254 -9.21 9.69 9.58
CA SER A 254 -10.08 9.33 8.46
C SER A 254 -11.38 10.15 8.49
N PHE A 255 -11.87 10.56 7.32
CA PHE A 255 -13.09 11.36 7.14
C PHE A 255 -13.80 11.00 5.84
#